data_c69c25033a5738fffd16c2ce61b378d5
#
_entry.id   c69c25033a5738fffd16c2ce61b378d5
#
_cell.length_a   1.000
_cell.length_b   1.000
_cell.length_c   1.000
_cell.angle_alpha   90.00
_cell.angle_beta   90.00
_cell.angle_gamma   90.00
#
_symmetry.space_group_name_H-M   'P 1'
#
loop_
_entity.id
_entity.type
_entity.pdbx_description
1 polymer ?
#
loop_
_entity_poly.entity_id
_entity_poly.type
_entity_poly.pdbx_seq_one_letter_code
_entity_poly.pdbx_strand_id
1 'polypeptide(L)'
;MTNNKIIVAGIGPGSPEDITPAVVRALMTSDVVVGYNYYFQFVRQYLKEGAECVDTGMKRERDRARQAFELAEQGKCVCVISSGDSGIYGMAPLIYEMKRERRSEVDIEVLPGISAFQKAAAKLGAPVG
;
A
#
# COMPACT_ATOMS: atom_id res chain seq x y z
N MET A 1 4.72 -9.28 -21.35
CA MET A 1 5.34 -8.49 -20.29
C MET A 1 4.73 -8.88 -18.96
N THR A 2 5.59 -9.18 -18.02
CA THR A 2 5.16 -9.53 -16.68
C THR A 2 5.01 -8.27 -15.85
N ASN A 3 3.93 -8.22 -15.06
CA ASN A 3 3.67 -7.10 -14.14
C ASN A 3 4.23 -7.41 -12.74
N ASN A 4 5.46 -7.94 -12.69
CA ASN A 4 6.11 -8.32 -11.43
C ASN A 4 6.43 -7.07 -10.61
N LYS A 5 5.42 -6.52 -9.97
CA LYS A 5 5.56 -5.24 -9.29
C LYS A 5 4.78 -5.22 -7.99
N ILE A 6 5.40 -4.66 -6.98
CA ILE A 6 4.72 -4.34 -5.72
C ILE A 6 4.70 -2.82 -5.59
N ILE A 7 3.51 -2.27 -5.46
CA ILE A 7 3.32 -0.85 -5.17
C ILE A 7 2.95 -0.75 -3.70
N VAL A 8 3.75 -0.05 -2.92
CA VAL A 8 3.44 0.19 -1.51
C VAL A 8 2.81 1.56 -1.42
N ALA A 9 1.53 1.61 -1.13
CA ALA A 9 0.74 2.83 -1.23
C ALA A 9 0.21 3.27 0.12
N GLY A 10 0.49 4.51 0.49
CA GLY A 10 -0.13 5.17 1.64
C GLY A 10 -1.49 5.70 1.23
N ILE A 11 -2.53 5.27 1.92
CA ILE A 11 -3.91 5.65 1.56
C ILE A 11 -4.45 6.84 2.35
N GLY A 12 -3.60 7.48 3.12
CA GLY A 12 -4.01 8.62 3.93
C GLY A 12 -4.75 8.20 5.20
N PRO A 13 -5.26 9.17 5.96
CA PRO A 13 -5.85 8.91 7.28
C PRO A 13 -7.32 8.50 7.26
N GLY A 14 -7.89 8.19 6.08
CA GLY A 14 -9.24 7.63 5.98
C GLY A 14 -10.26 8.50 5.27
N SER A 15 -9.85 9.61 4.67
CA SER A 15 -10.74 10.47 3.89
C SER A 15 -10.40 10.35 2.39
N PRO A 16 -11.41 10.26 1.49
CA PRO A 16 -11.14 10.21 0.07
C PRO A 16 -10.35 11.40 -0.46
N GLU A 17 -10.53 12.57 0.11
CA GLU A 17 -9.82 13.77 -0.32
C GLU A 17 -8.34 13.76 0.06
N ASP A 18 -7.92 12.85 0.94
CA ASP A 18 -6.55 12.71 1.38
C ASP A 18 -5.80 11.59 0.66
N ILE A 19 -6.45 10.91 -0.29
CA ILE A 19 -5.80 9.91 -1.14
C ILE A 19 -5.23 10.60 -2.36
N THR A 20 -3.93 10.40 -2.62
CA THR A 20 -3.30 11.08 -3.76
C THR A 20 -3.78 10.51 -5.10
N PRO A 21 -3.78 11.31 -6.17
CA PRO A 21 -4.10 10.79 -7.50
C PRO A 21 -3.18 9.65 -7.94
N ALA A 22 -1.92 9.67 -7.52
CA ALA A 22 -0.98 8.59 -7.85
C ALA A 22 -1.42 7.27 -7.24
N VAL A 23 -1.89 7.30 -5.99
CA VAL A 23 -2.39 6.10 -5.31
C VAL A 23 -3.67 5.60 -5.99
N VAL A 24 -4.57 6.51 -6.36
CA VAL A 24 -5.79 6.13 -7.07
C VAL A 24 -5.44 5.41 -8.38
N ARG A 25 -4.50 5.94 -9.15
CA ARG A 25 -4.08 5.29 -10.41
C ARG A 25 -3.49 3.90 -10.16
N ALA A 26 -2.68 3.77 -9.09
CA ALA A 26 -2.09 2.47 -8.74
C ALA A 26 -3.18 1.45 -8.38
N LEU A 27 -4.17 1.86 -7.61
CA LEU A 27 -5.29 0.99 -7.24
C LEU A 27 -6.07 0.54 -8.49
N MET A 28 -6.29 1.47 -9.43
CA MET A 28 -7.05 1.17 -10.65
C MET A 28 -6.36 0.16 -11.55
N THR A 29 -5.04 0.01 -11.46
CA THR A 29 -4.26 -0.88 -12.31
C THR A 29 -3.79 -2.15 -11.61
N SER A 30 -3.98 -2.25 -10.30
CA SER A 30 -3.53 -3.41 -9.54
C SER A 30 -4.44 -4.62 -9.73
N ASP A 31 -3.82 -5.80 -9.80
CA ASP A 31 -4.55 -7.07 -9.87
C ASP A 31 -4.99 -7.54 -8.50
N VAL A 32 -4.17 -7.25 -7.49
CA VAL A 32 -4.40 -7.67 -6.11
C VAL A 32 -4.05 -6.53 -5.17
N VAL A 33 -4.88 -6.32 -4.17
CA VAL A 33 -4.62 -5.38 -3.07
C VAL A 33 -4.45 -6.20 -1.80
N VAL A 34 -3.31 -6.03 -1.15
CA VAL A 34 -2.98 -6.73 0.09
C VAL A 34 -2.97 -5.75 1.24
N GLY A 35 -3.62 -6.09 2.33
CA GLY A 35 -3.67 -5.20 3.47
C GLY A 35 -4.53 -5.75 4.60
N TYR A 36 -4.75 -4.92 5.60
CA TYR A 36 -5.67 -5.23 6.67
C TYR A 36 -7.09 -4.95 6.19
N ASN A 37 -7.99 -5.89 6.42
CA ASN A 37 -9.36 -5.86 5.91
C ASN A 37 -10.10 -4.53 6.16
N TYR A 38 -9.89 -3.94 7.33
CA TYR A 38 -10.55 -2.69 7.69
C TYR A 38 -10.30 -1.58 6.65
N TYR A 39 -9.12 -1.55 6.06
CA TYR A 39 -8.75 -0.48 5.13
C TYR A 39 -9.28 -0.67 3.71
N PHE A 40 -9.76 -1.85 3.36
CA PHE A 40 -10.30 -2.07 2.01
C PHE A 40 -11.51 -1.19 1.72
N GLN A 41 -12.31 -0.87 2.73
CA GLN A 41 -13.47 0.00 2.54
C GLN A 41 -13.12 1.37 1.97
N PHE A 42 -11.89 1.84 2.19
CA PHE A 42 -11.45 3.14 1.70
C PHE A 42 -10.96 3.12 0.26
N VAL A 43 -10.71 1.95 -0.30
CA VAL A 43 -10.08 1.82 -1.63
C VAL A 43 -10.92 1.05 -2.65
N ARG A 44 -11.95 0.32 -2.21
CA ARG A 44 -12.74 -0.54 -3.11
C ARG A 44 -13.30 0.21 -4.31
N GLN A 45 -13.70 1.46 -4.14
CA GLN A 45 -14.29 2.27 -5.20
C GLN A 45 -13.32 2.53 -6.35
N TYR A 46 -12.01 2.38 -6.12
CA TYR A 46 -10.99 2.64 -7.13
C TYR A 46 -10.50 1.38 -7.83
N LEU A 47 -10.87 0.20 -7.36
CA LEU A 47 -10.34 -1.05 -7.89
C LEU A 47 -10.98 -1.40 -9.21
N LYS A 48 -10.18 -1.96 -10.12
CA LYS A 48 -10.69 -2.45 -11.39
C LYS A 48 -11.54 -3.71 -11.16
N GLU A 49 -12.38 -4.02 -12.14
CA GLU A 49 -13.18 -5.25 -12.10
C GLU A 49 -12.25 -6.47 -12.06
N GLY A 50 -12.57 -7.40 -11.20
CA GLY A 50 -11.78 -8.63 -11.04
C GLY A 50 -10.60 -8.51 -10.09
N ALA A 51 -10.32 -7.33 -9.55
CA ALA A 51 -9.24 -7.17 -8.58
C ALA A 51 -9.59 -7.89 -7.27
N GLU A 52 -8.60 -8.55 -6.69
CA GLU A 52 -8.77 -9.27 -5.43
C GLU A 52 -8.25 -8.44 -4.27
N CYS A 53 -8.91 -8.57 -3.11
CA CYS A 53 -8.43 -8.00 -1.86
C CYS A 53 -8.02 -9.16 -0.95
N VAL A 54 -6.76 -9.17 -0.54
CA VAL A 54 -6.22 -10.22 0.32
C VAL A 54 -6.01 -9.67 1.70
N ASP A 55 -6.80 -10.15 2.65
CA ASP A 55 -6.70 -9.78 4.05
C ASP A 55 -5.70 -10.69 4.75
N THR A 56 -4.73 -10.10 5.43
CA THR A 56 -3.73 -10.84 6.18
C THR A 56 -3.91 -10.73 7.68
N GLY A 57 -4.95 -10.01 8.11
CA GLY A 57 -5.22 -9.80 9.52
C GLY A 57 -4.36 -8.70 10.14
N MET A 58 -4.71 -8.36 11.37
CA MET A 58 -4.00 -7.33 12.13
C MET A 58 -2.64 -7.87 12.61
N LYS A 59 -1.63 -7.00 12.62
CA LYS A 59 -0.28 -7.31 13.16
C LYS A 59 0.45 -8.45 12.46
N ARG A 60 0.15 -8.68 11.18
CA ARG A 60 0.82 -9.72 10.39
C ARG A 60 1.59 -9.12 9.24
N GLU A 61 2.40 -8.12 9.54
CA GLU A 61 3.13 -7.36 8.52
C GLU A 61 4.08 -8.24 7.70
N ARG A 62 4.79 -9.18 8.35
CA ARG A 62 5.71 -10.06 7.61
C ARG A 62 4.95 -11.02 6.71
N ASP A 63 3.82 -11.57 7.16
CA ASP A 63 2.98 -12.42 6.31
C ASP A 63 2.43 -11.62 5.14
N ARG A 64 2.04 -10.38 5.38
CA ARG A 64 1.53 -9.48 4.34
C ARG A 64 2.58 -9.24 3.28
N ALA A 65 3.81 -8.93 3.71
CA ALA A 65 4.92 -8.72 2.78
C ALA A 65 5.23 -10.00 1.99
N ARG A 66 5.26 -11.14 2.65
CA ARG A 66 5.54 -12.43 2.01
C ARG A 66 4.49 -12.74 0.94
N GLN A 67 3.21 -12.58 1.26
CA GLN A 67 2.15 -12.80 0.29
C GLN A 67 2.23 -11.87 -0.90
N ALA A 68 2.60 -10.61 -0.67
CA ALA A 68 2.78 -9.65 -1.74
C ALA A 68 3.87 -10.12 -2.71
N PHE A 69 5.00 -10.60 -2.20
CA PHE A 69 6.07 -11.11 -3.05
C PHE A 69 5.66 -12.38 -3.79
N GLU A 70 4.97 -13.31 -3.12
CA GLU A 70 4.51 -14.53 -3.77
C GLU A 70 3.58 -14.22 -4.96
N LEU A 71 2.67 -13.28 -4.77
CA LEU A 71 1.75 -12.86 -5.82
C LEU A 71 2.46 -12.13 -6.96
N ALA A 72 3.36 -11.22 -6.63
CA ALA A 72 4.10 -10.47 -7.64
C ALA A 72 5.04 -11.39 -8.44
N GLU A 73 5.63 -12.38 -7.79
CA GLU A 73 6.49 -13.37 -8.45
C GLU A 73 5.72 -14.25 -9.40
N GLN A 74 4.39 -14.32 -9.27
CA GLN A 74 3.51 -14.99 -10.22
C GLN A 74 3.13 -14.09 -11.41
N GLY A 75 3.67 -12.90 -11.48
CA GLY A 75 3.43 -11.97 -12.58
C GLY A 75 2.32 -10.96 -12.34
N LYS A 76 1.82 -10.84 -11.11
CA LYS A 76 0.73 -9.91 -10.81
C LYS A 76 1.26 -8.56 -10.37
N CYS A 77 0.46 -7.52 -10.62
CA CYS A 77 0.69 -6.19 -10.06
C CYS A 77 -0.03 -6.13 -8.70
N VAL A 78 0.75 -6.00 -7.64
CA VAL A 78 0.25 -6.07 -6.27
C VAL A 78 0.38 -4.70 -5.60
N CYS A 79 -0.70 -4.23 -5.01
CA CYS A 79 -0.68 -2.99 -4.23
C CYS A 79 -0.81 -3.34 -2.75
N VAL A 80 0.20 -3.00 -1.96
CA VAL A 80 0.17 -3.17 -0.51
C VAL A 80 -0.24 -1.84 0.09
N ILE A 81 -1.39 -1.80 0.73
CA ILE A 81 -1.91 -0.55 1.29
C ILE A 81 -1.51 -0.39 2.75
N SER A 82 -1.17 0.85 3.10
CA SER A 82 -0.87 1.25 4.47
C SER A 82 -1.75 2.44 4.82
N SER A 83 -2.23 2.48 6.06
CA SER A 83 -2.89 3.68 6.57
C SER A 83 -1.87 4.81 6.66
N GLY A 84 -2.31 6.03 6.38
CA GLY A 84 -1.42 7.20 6.42
C GLY A 84 -0.39 7.17 5.30
N ASP A 85 0.88 7.28 5.65
CA ASP A 85 1.98 7.23 4.70
C ASP A 85 2.60 5.84 4.65
N SER A 86 3.11 5.47 3.47
CA SER A 86 3.72 4.15 3.26
C SER A 86 5.07 3.98 3.96
N GLY A 87 5.76 5.07 4.27
CA GLY A 87 7.07 5.05 4.93
C GLY A 87 7.03 5.39 6.41
N ILE A 88 6.01 6.13 6.87
CA ILE A 88 5.87 6.52 8.28
C ILE A 88 4.98 5.48 8.97
N TYR A 89 5.61 4.53 9.69
CA TYR A 89 4.93 3.38 10.28
C TYR A 89 4.20 2.52 9.25
N GLY A 90 4.59 2.62 7.96
CA GLY A 90 3.98 1.87 6.88
C GLY A 90 4.79 0.64 6.50
N MET A 91 4.38 0.00 5.41
CA MET A 91 4.95 -1.28 4.99
C MET A 91 6.24 -1.17 4.16
N ALA A 92 6.59 0.05 3.69
CA ALA A 92 7.70 0.19 2.76
C ALA A 92 9.04 -0.35 3.29
N PRO A 93 9.45 -0.03 4.53
CA PRO A 93 10.72 -0.56 5.03
C PRO A 93 10.78 -2.08 5.03
N LEU A 94 9.69 -2.72 5.45
CA LEU A 94 9.65 -4.18 5.52
C LEU A 94 9.66 -4.82 4.12
N ILE A 95 9.00 -4.20 3.16
CA ILE A 95 9.00 -4.67 1.77
C ILE A 95 10.43 -4.66 1.21
N TYR A 96 11.18 -3.58 1.43
CA TYR A 96 12.58 -3.51 0.97
C TYR A 96 13.47 -4.52 1.70
N GLU A 97 13.27 -4.69 3.01
CA GLU A 97 14.01 -5.68 3.77
C GLU A 97 13.77 -7.09 3.23
N MET A 98 12.50 -7.42 2.98
CA MET A 98 12.14 -8.74 2.46
C MET A 98 12.63 -8.95 1.04
N LYS A 99 12.65 -7.91 0.22
CA LYS A 99 13.24 -8.01 -1.12
C LYS A 99 14.70 -8.48 -1.03
N ARG A 100 15.46 -7.91 -0.10
CA ARG A 100 16.86 -8.31 0.12
C ARG A 100 16.96 -9.75 0.62
N GLU A 101 16.15 -10.13 1.61
CA GLU A 101 16.14 -11.48 2.16
C GLU A 101 15.82 -12.52 1.09
N ARG A 102 14.84 -12.25 0.24
CA ARG A 102 14.40 -13.18 -0.80
C ARG A 102 15.28 -13.13 -2.05
N ARG A 103 16.13 -12.12 -2.17
CA ARG A 103 16.88 -11.82 -3.40
C ARG A 103 15.93 -11.72 -4.59
N SER A 104 14.78 -11.07 -4.37
CA SER A 104 13.73 -10.96 -5.36
C SER A 104 14.06 -9.89 -6.40
N GLU A 105 13.67 -10.15 -7.65
CA GLU A 105 13.81 -9.18 -8.74
C GLU A 105 12.54 -8.38 -8.98
N VAL A 106 11.53 -8.56 -8.10
CA VAL A 106 10.28 -7.80 -8.19
C VAL A 106 10.57 -6.31 -8.04
N ASP A 107 10.01 -5.51 -8.94
CA ASP A 107 10.12 -4.06 -8.86
C ASP A 107 9.24 -3.53 -7.72
N ILE A 108 9.77 -2.56 -6.99
CA ILE A 108 9.04 -1.93 -5.89
C ILE A 108 8.89 -0.45 -6.18
N GLU A 109 7.65 0.03 -6.08
CA GLU A 109 7.35 1.44 -6.17
C GLU A 109 6.68 1.86 -4.86
N VAL A 110 7.15 2.96 -4.27
CA VAL A 110 6.56 3.48 -3.03
C VAL A 110 5.85 4.78 -3.36
N LEU A 111 4.57 4.82 -3.02
CA LEU A 111 3.76 6.02 -3.20
C LEU A 111 3.41 6.58 -1.82
N PRO A 112 3.77 7.82 -1.54
CA PRO A 112 3.50 8.42 -0.23
C PRO A 112 2.02 8.74 -0.06
N GLY A 113 1.62 8.86 1.20
CA GLY A 113 0.30 9.29 1.58
C GLY A 113 0.40 10.31 2.71
N ILE A 114 -0.74 10.89 3.06
CA ILE A 114 -0.80 11.86 4.15
C ILE A 114 -0.90 11.09 5.47
N SER A 115 0.05 11.30 6.37
CA SER A 115 0.01 10.63 7.67
C SER A 115 -1.04 11.28 8.58
N ALA A 116 -1.53 10.52 9.56
CA ALA A 116 -2.44 11.06 10.56
C ALA A 116 -1.81 12.22 11.32
N PHE A 117 -0.50 12.16 11.53
CA PHE A 117 0.25 13.22 12.20
C PHE A 117 0.18 14.53 11.39
N GLN A 118 0.38 14.48 10.10
CA GLN A 118 0.32 15.67 9.24
C GLN A 118 -1.10 16.28 9.23
N LYS A 119 -2.11 15.43 9.13
CA LYS A 119 -3.50 15.91 9.12
C LYS A 119 -3.88 16.51 10.46
N ALA A 120 -3.47 15.90 11.57
CA ALA A 120 -3.74 16.43 12.91
C ALA A 120 -3.05 17.77 13.11
N ALA A 121 -1.79 17.89 12.69
CA ALA A 121 -1.04 19.14 12.79
C ALA A 121 -1.71 20.25 12.00
N ALA A 122 -2.18 19.96 10.79
CA ALA A 122 -2.88 20.94 9.96
C ALA A 122 -4.18 21.43 10.62
N LYS A 123 -4.95 20.50 11.18
CA LYS A 123 -6.21 20.85 11.85
C LYS A 123 -6.01 21.70 13.09
N LEU A 124 -4.89 21.48 13.80
CA LEU A 124 -4.56 22.23 15.00
C LEU A 124 -3.86 23.55 14.70
N GLY A 125 -3.56 23.81 13.42
CA GLY A 125 -2.80 25.00 13.05
C GLY A 125 -1.35 24.96 13.53
N ALA A 126 -0.80 23.75 13.70
CA ALA A 126 0.54 23.55 14.21
C ALA A 126 1.45 22.99 13.09
N PRO A 127 2.02 23.85 12.26
CA PRO A 127 2.82 23.37 11.13
C PRO A 127 4.05 22.59 11.59
N VAL A 128 4.46 21.62 10.79
CA VAL A 128 5.61 20.77 11.02
C VAL A 128 6.79 21.31 10.21
N GLY A 129 7.89 21.52 10.86
CA GLY A 129 9.10 22.05 10.24
C GLY A 129 9.32 23.53 10.53
#